data_fe282ee6c477e0fc9ebea36a11518036
#
_entry.id   fe282ee6c477e0fc9ebea36a11518036
#
_cell.length_a   1.000
_cell.length_b   1.000
_cell.length_c   1.000
_cell.angle_alpha   90.00
_cell.angle_beta   90.00
_cell.angle_gamma   90.00
#
_symmetry.space_group_name_H-M   'P 1'
#
loop_
_entity.id
_entity.type
_entity.pdbx_description
1 polymer ?
#
loop_
_entity_poly.entity_id
_entity_poly.type
_entity_poly.pdbx_seq_one_letter_code
_entity_poly.pdbx_strand_id
1 'polypeptide(L)'
;MAEAPQRLVELDDGASLNIAEVGSGHPLILLHGGPGLDHHELHPWLDPLAGAGFRMIYVDMRGQGRSERVDPESLTIQVFAQDVDRLARALELDRFSLYGHSFGAIVSLAHALERGTAGQYVISSGAASSEALAADVEREIDRFEPAAMREQIKRSWDAEPNVSTVAEFRDIMTSQMPFHFWEMGDAYRTFTEKDETVYSPEVLAHFAKNGYGGFEWVDHLRWISKPMLVVTGRYDRTCTVARSQEIHDEVAGSRLVVIEKAAHMTHIEQPKALMDAVRKWFTDQGVIGQEEPEATA
;
A
#
# COMPACT_ATOMS: atom_id res chain seq x y z
N MET A 1 9.70 -0.99 19.61
CA MET A 1 10.82 -1.08 18.63
C MET A 1 11.39 0.31 18.48
N ALA A 2 12.67 0.48 18.13
CA ALA A 2 13.21 1.82 17.89
C ALA A 2 12.56 2.42 16.62
N GLU A 3 12.30 3.71 16.66
CA GLU A 3 11.80 4.45 15.49
C GLU A 3 12.87 4.37 14.37
N ALA A 4 12.45 4.10 13.13
CA ALA A 4 13.38 4.06 12.00
C ALA A 4 13.96 5.45 11.73
N PRO A 5 15.25 5.58 11.38
CA PRO A 5 15.81 6.86 11.00
C PRO A 5 15.04 7.49 9.85
N GLN A 6 14.55 8.70 10.05
CA GLN A 6 13.77 9.45 9.06
C GLN A 6 14.60 10.60 8.50
N ARG A 7 14.38 10.93 7.23
CA ARG A 7 14.97 12.11 6.58
C ARG A 7 14.16 12.58 5.38
N LEU A 8 14.28 13.86 5.07
CA LEU A 8 13.78 14.42 3.82
C LEU A 8 14.78 14.14 2.69
N VAL A 9 14.25 13.78 1.54
CA VAL A 9 14.99 13.61 0.27
C VAL A 9 14.41 14.60 -0.73
N GLU A 10 15.25 15.54 -1.19
CA GLU A 10 14.90 16.50 -2.24
C GLU A 10 14.91 15.78 -3.60
N LEU A 11 13.83 15.95 -4.37
CA LEU A 11 13.67 15.43 -5.72
C LEU A 11 14.15 16.43 -6.76
N ASP A 12 14.34 15.97 -8.00
CA ASP A 12 14.83 16.78 -9.12
C ASP A 12 13.85 17.89 -9.59
N ASP A 13 12.61 17.88 -9.10
CA ASP A 13 11.61 18.92 -9.33
C ASP A 13 11.45 19.89 -8.13
N GLY A 14 12.29 19.75 -7.11
CA GLY A 14 12.35 20.58 -5.92
C GLY A 14 11.42 20.17 -4.78
N ALA A 15 10.53 19.17 -4.97
CA ALA A 15 9.74 18.63 -3.88
C ALA A 15 10.57 17.76 -2.94
N SER A 16 10.18 17.68 -1.67
CA SER A 16 10.85 16.86 -0.66
C SER A 16 9.94 15.76 -0.13
N LEU A 17 10.41 14.51 -0.19
CA LEU A 17 9.74 13.35 0.39
C LEU A 17 10.41 12.93 1.68
N ASN A 18 9.61 12.63 2.71
CA ASN A 18 10.10 11.96 3.90
C ASN A 18 10.23 10.47 3.63
N ILE A 19 11.37 9.92 4.03
CA ILE A 19 11.59 8.47 4.02
C ILE A 19 12.05 7.98 5.39
N ALA A 20 11.66 6.75 5.72
CA ALA A 20 12.20 5.99 6.84
C ALA A 20 12.90 4.76 6.29
N GLU A 21 14.11 4.43 6.82
CA GLU A 21 14.92 3.35 6.27
C GLU A 21 15.25 2.30 7.33
N VAL A 22 15.10 1.01 6.97
CA VAL A 22 15.43 -0.12 7.84
C VAL A 22 16.20 -1.18 7.05
N GLY A 23 17.28 -1.70 7.62
CA GLY A 23 18.06 -2.78 7.02
C GLY A 23 19.04 -2.33 5.94
N SER A 24 19.59 -3.32 5.23
CA SER A 24 20.56 -3.13 4.15
C SER A 24 20.41 -4.26 3.13
N GLY A 25 20.83 -4.03 1.88
CA GLY A 25 20.73 -5.02 0.81
C GLY A 25 19.91 -4.51 -0.38
N HIS A 26 19.05 -5.37 -0.96
CA HIS A 26 18.26 -4.97 -2.14
C HIS A 26 17.23 -3.89 -1.78
N PRO A 27 17.23 -2.72 -2.45
CA PRO A 27 16.30 -1.66 -2.17
C PRO A 27 14.85 -2.07 -2.49
N LEU A 28 13.98 -1.98 -1.50
CA LEU A 28 12.54 -2.13 -1.63
C LEU A 28 11.89 -0.82 -1.22
N ILE A 29 11.36 -0.08 -2.18
CA ILE A 29 10.57 1.14 -1.95
C ILE A 29 9.15 0.72 -1.57
N LEU A 30 8.62 1.27 -0.46
CA LEU A 30 7.31 0.91 0.06
C LEU A 30 6.39 2.12 0.07
N LEU A 31 5.24 1.97 -0.61
CA LEU A 31 4.19 2.98 -0.73
C LEU A 31 2.99 2.56 0.12
N HIS A 32 2.62 3.42 1.07
CA HIS A 32 1.50 3.23 1.98
C HIS A 32 0.13 3.35 1.29
N GLY A 33 -0.91 2.94 1.97
CA GLY A 33 -2.31 3.12 1.57
C GLY A 33 -2.85 4.52 1.85
N GLY A 34 -4.14 4.62 1.96
CA GLY A 34 -4.88 5.87 2.09
C GLY A 34 -5.69 6.15 0.83
N PRO A 35 -5.65 7.35 0.23
CA PRO A 35 -4.67 8.46 0.37
C PRO A 35 -4.80 9.25 1.68
N GLY A 36 -3.76 10.02 1.98
CA GLY A 36 -3.72 10.91 3.16
C GLY A 36 -3.15 10.28 4.44
N LEU A 37 -2.70 9.02 4.39
CA LEU A 37 -1.96 8.35 5.47
C LEU A 37 -0.45 8.63 5.37
N ASP A 38 0.37 7.86 6.05
CA ASP A 38 1.82 7.90 6.00
C ASP A 38 2.45 6.51 6.13
N HIS A 39 3.77 6.43 6.18
CA HIS A 39 4.50 5.18 6.24
C HIS A 39 4.22 4.31 7.46
N HIS A 40 3.64 4.84 8.55
CA HIS A 40 3.32 4.06 9.76
C HIS A 40 2.26 2.98 9.53
N GLU A 41 1.51 3.06 8.43
CA GLU A 41 0.65 1.96 8.03
C GLU A 41 1.45 0.66 7.78
N LEU A 42 2.67 0.78 7.22
CA LEU A 42 3.53 -0.35 6.86
C LEU A 42 4.69 -0.57 7.84
N HIS A 43 5.25 0.50 8.40
CA HIS A 43 6.30 0.48 9.41
C HIS A 43 5.66 0.50 10.82
N PRO A 44 6.08 -0.34 11.77
CA PRO A 44 7.19 -1.31 11.69
C PRO A 44 6.76 -2.73 11.28
N TRP A 45 5.57 -2.91 10.73
CA TRP A 45 4.97 -4.22 10.48
C TRP A 45 5.75 -5.06 9.46
N LEU A 46 6.36 -4.41 8.46
CA LEU A 46 7.17 -5.05 7.43
C LEU A 46 8.67 -5.05 7.71
N ASP A 47 9.12 -4.46 8.82
CA ASP A 47 10.55 -4.40 9.19
C ASP A 47 11.27 -5.76 9.22
N PRO A 48 10.62 -6.87 9.62
CA PRO A 48 11.28 -8.18 9.58
C PRO A 48 11.79 -8.60 8.20
N LEU A 49 11.28 -8.03 7.10
CA LEU A 49 11.81 -8.27 5.76
C LEU A 49 13.25 -7.75 5.60
N ALA A 50 13.67 -6.76 6.39
CA ALA A 50 15.06 -6.30 6.40
C ALA A 50 16.04 -7.42 6.72
N GLY A 51 15.67 -8.35 7.62
CA GLY A 51 16.47 -9.54 7.94
C GLY A 51 16.61 -10.53 6.76
N ALA A 52 15.78 -10.42 5.74
CA ALA A 52 15.83 -11.24 4.54
C ALA A 52 16.71 -10.62 3.41
N GLY A 53 17.48 -9.58 3.71
CA GLY A 53 18.40 -8.95 2.74
C GLY A 53 17.80 -7.77 1.96
N PHE A 54 16.77 -7.13 2.52
CA PHE A 54 16.21 -5.90 1.96
C PHE A 54 16.70 -4.65 2.70
N ARG A 55 16.91 -3.57 1.94
CA ARG A 55 16.90 -2.19 2.42
C ARG A 55 15.49 -1.67 2.22
N MET A 56 14.72 -1.62 3.30
CA MET A 56 13.34 -1.13 3.32
C MET A 56 13.36 0.39 3.27
N ILE A 57 12.70 0.99 2.27
CA ILE A 57 12.60 2.44 2.07
C ILE A 57 11.12 2.80 2.12
N TYR A 58 10.63 3.09 3.31
CA TYR A 58 9.27 3.53 3.55
C TYR A 58 9.13 4.99 3.14
N VAL A 59 8.13 5.32 2.34
CA VAL A 59 7.96 6.66 1.76
C VAL A 59 6.65 7.26 2.25
N ASP A 60 6.71 8.48 2.79
CA ASP A 60 5.52 9.33 2.85
C ASP A 60 5.34 9.93 1.45
N MET A 61 4.27 9.56 0.74
CA MET A 61 4.05 10.08 -0.61
C MET A 61 3.87 11.61 -0.59
N ARG A 62 4.10 12.25 -1.72
CA ARG A 62 4.03 13.72 -1.88
C ARG A 62 2.75 14.30 -1.24
N GLY A 63 2.88 15.38 -0.47
CA GLY A 63 1.78 16.03 0.22
C GLY A 63 1.26 15.30 1.45
N GLN A 64 1.78 14.11 1.79
CA GLN A 64 1.28 13.24 2.84
C GLN A 64 2.34 13.02 3.94
N GLY A 65 1.86 12.59 5.11
CA GLY A 65 2.76 12.30 6.22
C GLY A 65 3.64 13.49 6.61
N ARG A 66 4.95 13.26 6.64
CA ARG A 66 5.99 14.27 6.91
C ARG A 66 6.65 14.81 5.65
N SER A 67 6.22 14.37 4.46
CA SER A 67 6.63 14.95 3.19
C SER A 67 6.13 16.39 3.05
N GLU A 68 6.80 17.17 2.20
CA GLU A 68 6.43 18.55 1.94
C GLU A 68 4.95 18.66 1.52
N ARG A 69 4.24 19.59 2.13
CA ARG A 69 2.86 19.92 1.75
C ARG A 69 2.85 20.65 0.41
N VAL A 70 1.96 20.24 -0.46
CA VAL A 70 1.75 20.82 -1.78
C VAL A 70 0.26 21.12 -1.98
N ASP A 71 -0.07 21.86 -3.02
CA ASP A 71 -1.46 22.05 -3.42
C ASP A 71 -2.06 20.68 -3.81
N PRO A 72 -3.11 20.20 -3.12
CA PRO A 72 -3.73 18.93 -3.42
C PRO A 72 -4.21 18.78 -4.87
N GLU A 73 -4.61 19.89 -5.51
CA GLU A 73 -5.04 19.90 -6.92
C GLU A 73 -3.90 19.54 -7.89
N SER A 74 -2.64 19.63 -7.45
CA SER A 74 -1.47 19.18 -8.23
C SER A 74 -1.22 17.67 -8.13
N LEU A 75 -1.90 16.97 -7.22
CA LEU A 75 -1.67 15.56 -6.96
C LEU A 75 -2.51 14.69 -7.90
N THR A 76 -1.83 13.74 -8.54
CA THR A 76 -2.45 12.68 -9.34
C THR A 76 -1.71 11.36 -9.08
N ILE A 77 -2.31 10.24 -9.44
CA ILE A 77 -1.64 8.93 -9.37
C ILE A 77 -0.35 8.96 -10.20
N GLN A 78 -0.37 9.63 -11.35
CA GLN A 78 0.79 9.76 -12.23
C GLN A 78 1.94 10.56 -11.60
N VAL A 79 1.64 11.59 -10.82
CA VAL A 79 2.65 12.34 -10.06
C VAL A 79 3.33 11.44 -9.05
N PHE A 80 2.57 10.66 -8.29
CA PHE A 80 3.14 9.70 -7.33
C PHE A 80 3.97 8.61 -8.03
N ALA A 81 3.51 8.09 -9.17
CA ALA A 81 4.27 7.13 -9.96
C ALA A 81 5.60 7.73 -10.47
N GLN A 82 5.62 9.00 -10.88
CA GLN A 82 6.84 9.70 -11.27
C GLN A 82 7.78 9.94 -10.09
N ASP A 83 7.24 10.20 -8.91
CA ASP A 83 8.03 10.40 -7.69
C ASP A 83 8.82 9.16 -7.28
N VAL A 84 8.35 7.96 -7.61
CA VAL A 84 9.14 6.72 -7.41
C VAL A 84 10.46 6.79 -8.18
N ASP A 85 10.42 7.20 -9.46
CA ASP A 85 11.62 7.34 -10.27
C ASP A 85 12.53 8.48 -9.80
N ARG A 86 11.92 9.61 -9.41
CA ARG A 86 12.66 10.76 -8.87
C ARG A 86 13.38 10.37 -7.57
N LEU A 87 12.67 9.66 -6.68
CA LEU A 87 13.25 9.18 -5.42
C LEU A 87 14.38 8.17 -5.70
N ALA A 88 14.18 7.22 -6.61
CA ALA A 88 15.20 6.25 -6.97
C ALA A 88 16.47 6.95 -7.49
N ARG A 89 16.34 8.00 -8.33
CA ARG A 89 17.49 8.80 -8.78
C ARG A 89 18.15 9.57 -7.64
N ALA A 90 17.36 10.24 -6.78
CA ALA A 90 17.88 11.00 -5.64
C ALA A 90 18.63 10.11 -4.62
N LEU A 91 18.25 8.83 -4.54
CA LEU A 91 18.90 7.83 -3.69
C LEU A 91 20.01 7.03 -4.41
N GLU A 92 20.29 7.38 -5.68
CA GLU A 92 21.27 6.70 -6.54
C GLU A 92 21.05 5.17 -6.63
N LEU A 93 19.77 4.75 -6.78
CA LEU A 93 19.41 3.34 -6.86
C LEU A 93 19.49 2.85 -8.31
N ASP A 94 20.53 2.10 -8.66
CA ASP A 94 20.63 1.44 -9.98
C ASP A 94 19.58 0.33 -10.16
N ARG A 95 19.19 -0.32 -9.07
CA ARG A 95 18.18 -1.38 -9.04
C ARG A 95 17.33 -1.22 -7.79
N PHE A 96 16.04 -1.38 -7.94
CA PHE A 96 15.10 -1.40 -6.82
C PHE A 96 13.87 -2.22 -7.19
N SER A 97 13.10 -2.60 -6.18
CA SER A 97 11.76 -3.16 -6.32
C SER A 97 10.74 -2.26 -5.63
N LEU A 98 9.48 -2.37 -6.02
CA LEU A 98 8.40 -1.54 -5.52
C LEU A 98 7.35 -2.41 -4.82
N TYR A 99 7.02 -2.08 -3.58
CA TYR A 99 5.91 -2.63 -2.83
C TYR A 99 4.86 -1.54 -2.64
N GLY A 100 3.64 -1.77 -3.06
CA GLY A 100 2.53 -0.88 -2.78
C GLY A 100 1.41 -1.61 -2.05
N HIS A 101 0.82 -0.95 -1.05
CA HIS A 101 -0.37 -1.43 -0.35
C HIS A 101 -1.55 -0.51 -0.64
N SER A 102 -2.73 -1.08 -0.93
CA SER A 102 -3.97 -0.33 -1.13
C SER A 102 -3.79 0.79 -2.17
N PHE A 103 -3.92 2.06 -1.82
CA PHE A 103 -3.66 3.18 -2.70
C PHE A 103 -2.22 3.17 -3.25
N GLY A 104 -1.22 2.81 -2.42
CA GLY A 104 0.15 2.59 -2.88
C GLY A 104 0.29 1.48 -3.91
N ALA A 105 -0.58 0.45 -3.88
CA ALA A 105 -0.65 -0.59 -4.89
C ALA A 105 -1.18 -0.05 -6.23
N ILE A 106 -2.16 0.85 -6.19
CA ILE A 106 -2.68 1.55 -7.37
C ILE A 106 -1.57 2.41 -8.00
N VAL A 107 -0.83 3.18 -7.19
CA VAL A 107 0.34 3.94 -7.65
C VAL A 107 1.41 3.02 -8.26
N SER A 108 1.64 1.87 -7.65
CA SER A 108 2.62 0.88 -8.16
C SER A 108 2.19 0.27 -9.50
N LEU A 109 0.89 0.05 -9.73
CA LEU A 109 0.35 -0.39 -11.03
C LEU A 109 0.52 0.71 -12.09
N ALA A 110 0.21 1.97 -11.76
CA ALA A 110 0.47 3.10 -12.66
C ALA A 110 1.95 3.20 -13.03
N HIS A 111 2.85 3.07 -12.05
CA HIS A 111 4.28 3.05 -12.29
C HIS A 111 4.71 1.88 -13.20
N ALA A 112 4.15 0.68 -13.00
CA ALA A 112 4.45 -0.48 -13.84
C ALA A 112 3.99 -0.28 -15.30
N LEU A 113 2.83 0.35 -15.50
CA LEU A 113 2.27 0.65 -16.82
C LEU A 113 3.02 1.75 -17.55
N GLU A 114 3.35 2.85 -16.87
CA GLU A 114 3.86 4.06 -17.51
C GLU A 114 5.39 4.11 -17.56
N ARG A 115 6.07 3.56 -16.56
CA ARG A 115 7.51 3.72 -16.32
C ARG A 115 8.25 2.40 -16.38
N GLY A 116 7.83 1.41 -15.60
CA GLY A 116 8.41 0.07 -15.59
C GLY A 116 9.90 0.01 -15.20
N THR A 117 10.40 1.00 -14.44
CA THR A 117 11.83 1.09 -14.06
C THR A 117 12.17 0.19 -12.88
N ALA A 118 11.23 -0.09 -11.97
CA ALA A 118 11.42 -1.08 -10.93
C ALA A 118 11.65 -2.47 -11.52
N GLY A 119 12.56 -3.23 -10.93
CA GLY A 119 12.87 -4.59 -11.39
C GLY A 119 11.72 -5.57 -11.16
N GLN A 120 10.98 -5.36 -10.08
CA GLN A 120 9.85 -6.21 -9.66
C GLN A 120 8.84 -5.42 -8.85
N TYR A 121 7.60 -5.92 -8.80
CA TYR A 121 6.50 -5.30 -8.09
C TYR A 121 5.85 -6.26 -7.11
N VAL A 122 5.43 -5.74 -5.95
CA VAL A 122 4.49 -6.38 -5.03
C VAL A 122 3.26 -5.50 -4.94
N ILE A 123 2.14 -6.01 -5.39
CA ILE A 123 0.82 -5.36 -5.34
C ILE A 123 0.04 -6.00 -4.20
N SER A 124 -0.03 -5.31 -3.08
CA SER A 124 -0.72 -5.77 -1.88
C SER A 124 -2.08 -5.09 -1.75
N SER A 125 -3.16 -5.87 -1.83
CA SER A 125 -4.53 -5.36 -1.71
C SER A 125 -4.80 -4.18 -2.66
N GLY A 126 -4.56 -4.38 -3.97
CA GLY A 126 -4.71 -3.36 -5.01
C GLY A 126 -5.90 -3.63 -5.95
N ALA A 127 -6.18 -2.64 -6.79
CA ALA A 127 -7.19 -2.71 -7.85
C ALA A 127 -6.72 -1.98 -9.11
N ALA A 128 -7.25 -2.37 -10.28
CA ALA A 128 -6.94 -1.77 -11.58
C ALA A 128 -8.13 -0.98 -12.19
N SER A 129 -9.26 -0.93 -11.49
CA SER A 129 -10.47 -0.19 -11.87
C SER A 129 -11.06 0.50 -10.65
N SER A 130 -11.20 1.83 -10.71
CA SER A 130 -11.82 2.62 -9.66
C SER A 130 -13.34 2.39 -9.58
N GLU A 131 -13.99 2.19 -10.72
CA GLU A 131 -15.43 1.88 -10.79
C GLU A 131 -15.72 0.52 -10.15
N ALA A 132 -14.96 -0.51 -10.51
CA ALA A 132 -15.13 -1.84 -9.95
C ALA A 132 -14.79 -1.88 -8.44
N LEU A 133 -13.78 -1.13 -8.00
CA LEU A 133 -13.44 -0.97 -6.59
C LEU A 133 -14.59 -0.36 -5.80
N ALA A 134 -15.18 0.75 -6.28
CA ALA A 134 -16.30 1.42 -5.61
C ALA A 134 -17.53 0.50 -5.51
N ALA A 135 -17.86 -0.21 -6.60
CA ALA A 135 -18.96 -1.17 -6.61
C ALA A 135 -18.75 -2.35 -5.65
N ASP A 136 -17.48 -2.82 -5.50
CA ASP A 136 -17.13 -3.86 -4.54
C ASP A 136 -17.31 -3.36 -3.10
N VAL A 137 -16.82 -2.17 -2.79
CA VAL A 137 -16.95 -1.57 -1.44
C VAL A 137 -18.43 -1.42 -1.07
N GLU A 138 -19.26 -0.86 -1.94
CA GLU A 138 -20.70 -0.70 -1.68
C GLU A 138 -21.37 -2.07 -1.38
N ARG A 139 -21.10 -3.07 -2.22
CA ARG A 139 -21.63 -4.42 -2.07
C ARG A 139 -21.18 -5.08 -0.77
N GLU A 140 -19.91 -4.91 -0.39
CA GLU A 140 -19.35 -5.53 0.82
C GLU A 140 -19.79 -4.80 2.10
N ILE A 141 -20.08 -3.49 2.04
CA ILE A 141 -20.74 -2.77 3.15
C ILE A 141 -22.14 -3.35 3.41
N ASP A 142 -22.93 -3.59 2.35
CA ASP A 142 -24.27 -4.16 2.49
C ASP A 142 -24.27 -5.57 3.09
N ARG A 143 -23.16 -6.30 2.97
CA ARG A 143 -22.98 -7.66 3.50
C ARG A 143 -22.22 -7.72 4.82
N PHE A 144 -21.66 -6.59 5.26
CA PHE A 144 -20.80 -6.55 6.43
C PHE A 144 -21.54 -6.99 7.69
N GLU A 145 -20.88 -7.81 8.50
CA GLU A 145 -21.38 -8.22 9.81
C GLU A 145 -20.41 -7.77 10.92
N PRO A 146 -20.93 -7.25 12.05
CA PRO A 146 -22.34 -7.16 12.41
C PRO A 146 -23.07 -6.03 11.65
N ALA A 147 -24.31 -6.29 11.24
CA ALA A 147 -25.14 -5.35 10.46
C ALA A 147 -25.29 -3.97 11.12
N ALA A 148 -25.23 -3.91 12.44
CA ALA A 148 -25.31 -2.66 13.22
C ALA A 148 -24.19 -1.65 12.87
N MET A 149 -23.06 -2.11 12.30
CA MET A 149 -21.93 -1.25 11.91
C MET A 149 -22.00 -0.75 10.46
N ARG A 150 -22.88 -1.30 9.62
CA ARG A 150 -22.95 -0.95 8.19
C ARG A 150 -23.16 0.55 7.96
N GLU A 151 -24.11 1.12 8.69
CA GLU A 151 -24.45 2.55 8.59
C GLU A 151 -23.29 3.46 9.03
N GLN A 152 -22.58 3.08 10.08
CA GLN A 152 -21.39 3.80 10.53
C GLN A 152 -20.28 3.75 9.46
N ILE A 153 -20.01 2.57 8.92
CA ILE A 153 -19.00 2.37 7.88
C ILE A 153 -19.38 3.18 6.64
N LYS A 154 -20.63 3.10 6.17
CA LYS A 154 -21.10 3.86 5.01
C LYS A 154 -20.92 5.37 5.21
N ARG A 155 -21.35 5.90 6.36
CA ARG A 155 -21.21 7.34 6.66
C ARG A 155 -19.76 7.79 6.68
N SER A 156 -18.84 6.94 7.11
CA SER A 156 -17.41 7.29 7.11
C SER A 156 -16.87 7.45 5.70
N TRP A 157 -17.24 6.57 4.76
CA TRP A 157 -16.92 6.73 3.32
C TRP A 157 -17.56 7.99 2.72
N ASP A 158 -18.85 8.25 3.03
CA ASP A 158 -19.57 9.44 2.55
C ASP A 158 -18.98 10.75 3.10
N ALA A 159 -18.24 10.71 4.22
CA ALA A 159 -17.62 11.87 4.84
C ALA A 159 -16.26 12.25 4.23
N GLU A 160 -15.54 11.30 3.63
CA GLU A 160 -14.18 11.53 3.10
C GLU A 160 -14.05 12.75 2.16
N PRO A 161 -14.97 12.98 1.20
CA PRO A 161 -14.85 14.12 0.30
C PRO A 161 -14.88 15.49 1.01
N ASN A 162 -15.38 15.54 2.25
CA ASN A 162 -15.56 16.77 3.00
C ASN A 162 -14.66 16.88 4.24
N VAL A 163 -13.75 15.90 4.45
CA VAL A 163 -12.81 15.92 5.56
C VAL A 163 -11.89 17.15 5.45
N SER A 164 -11.66 17.83 6.57
CA SER A 164 -10.89 19.07 6.60
C SER A 164 -9.90 19.16 7.76
N THR A 165 -10.06 18.31 8.76
CA THR A 165 -9.21 18.31 9.95
C THR A 165 -8.66 16.92 10.25
N VAL A 166 -7.51 16.88 10.93
CA VAL A 166 -6.91 15.63 11.41
C VAL A 166 -7.85 14.85 12.33
N ALA A 167 -8.62 15.55 13.16
CA ALA A 167 -9.59 14.90 14.05
C ALA A 167 -10.71 14.20 13.27
N GLU A 168 -11.28 14.87 12.27
CA GLU A 168 -12.30 14.27 11.38
C GLU A 168 -11.73 13.07 10.62
N PHE A 169 -10.51 13.15 10.11
CA PHE A 169 -9.89 12.04 9.41
C PHE A 169 -9.68 10.83 10.34
N ARG A 170 -9.19 11.06 11.56
CA ARG A 170 -9.05 10.00 12.57
C ARG A 170 -10.39 9.35 12.90
N ASP A 171 -11.47 10.13 13.03
CA ASP A 171 -12.82 9.61 13.28
C ASP A 171 -13.33 8.77 12.10
N ILE A 172 -13.06 9.19 10.85
CA ILE A 172 -13.33 8.43 9.64
C ILE A 172 -12.60 7.08 9.71
N MET A 173 -11.28 7.08 9.92
CA MET A 173 -10.47 5.85 9.96
C MET A 173 -10.93 4.92 11.08
N THR A 174 -11.20 5.46 12.27
CA THR A 174 -11.73 4.65 13.39
C THR A 174 -13.04 3.96 13.02
N SER A 175 -13.91 4.66 12.28
CA SER A 175 -15.21 4.15 11.85
C SER A 175 -15.10 3.11 10.72
N GLN A 176 -14.12 3.24 9.83
CA GLN A 176 -13.88 2.33 8.71
C GLN A 176 -13.06 1.10 9.10
N MET A 177 -12.17 1.23 10.08
CA MET A 177 -11.18 0.20 10.39
C MET A 177 -11.75 -1.21 10.60
N PRO A 178 -12.93 -1.42 11.22
CA PRO A 178 -13.54 -2.75 11.30
C PRO A 178 -13.79 -3.41 9.93
N PHE A 179 -14.01 -2.61 8.88
CA PHE A 179 -14.22 -3.10 7.51
C PHE A 179 -12.94 -3.65 6.88
N HIS A 180 -11.79 -3.09 7.26
CA HIS A 180 -10.48 -3.45 6.73
C HIS A 180 -9.84 -4.66 7.41
N PHE A 181 -10.38 -5.16 8.52
CA PHE A 181 -9.89 -6.33 9.22
C PHE A 181 -10.82 -7.53 9.05
N TRP A 182 -10.25 -8.74 9.02
CA TRP A 182 -11.02 -9.98 9.04
C TRP A 182 -11.83 -10.11 10.33
N GLU A 183 -11.17 -9.81 11.47
CA GLU A 183 -11.81 -9.81 12.78
C GLU A 183 -11.25 -8.67 13.66
N MET A 184 -12.06 -8.19 14.61
CA MET A 184 -11.63 -7.17 15.59
C MET A 184 -10.89 -7.83 16.77
N GLY A 185 -9.88 -8.65 16.46
CA GLY A 185 -9.05 -9.38 17.40
C GLY A 185 -7.84 -8.59 17.91
N ASP A 186 -6.77 -9.30 18.33
CA ASP A 186 -5.56 -8.68 18.88
C ASP A 186 -4.81 -7.84 17.83
N ALA A 187 -4.76 -8.29 16.58
CA ALA A 187 -4.14 -7.55 15.49
C ALA A 187 -4.80 -6.18 15.28
N TYR A 188 -6.14 -6.16 15.21
CA TYR A 188 -6.94 -4.93 15.13
C TYR A 188 -6.65 -3.99 16.30
N ARG A 189 -6.72 -4.49 17.54
CA ARG A 189 -6.46 -3.66 18.74
C ARG A 189 -5.05 -3.10 18.74
N THR A 190 -4.06 -3.94 18.45
CA THR A 190 -2.65 -3.50 18.43
C THR A 190 -2.41 -2.39 17.40
N PHE A 191 -3.04 -2.47 16.25
CA PHE A 191 -2.92 -1.44 15.22
C PHE A 191 -3.61 -0.15 15.63
N THR A 192 -4.88 -0.23 16.06
CA THR A 192 -5.67 0.97 16.40
C THR A 192 -5.22 1.71 17.66
N GLU A 193 -4.59 0.99 18.61
CA GLU A 193 -4.02 1.59 19.83
C GLU A 193 -2.68 2.29 19.59
N LYS A 194 -1.99 1.98 18.50
CA LYS A 194 -0.66 2.54 18.16
C LYS A 194 -0.72 3.56 17.02
N ASP A 195 -1.83 4.26 16.86
CA ASP A 195 -1.97 5.24 15.79
C ASP A 195 -0.94 6.39 15.93
N GLU A 196 0.18 6.27 15.22
CA GLU A 196 1.25 7.26 15.08
C GLU A 196 1.15 8.02 13.75
N THR A 197 0.09 7.79 12.99
CA THR A 197 -0.12 8.33 11.63
C THR A 197 -0.18 9.85 11.61
N VAL A 198 0.58 10.45 10.72
CA VAL A 198 0.46 11.88 10.38
C VAL A 198 -0.53 12.03 9.23
N TYR A 199 -1.77 12.30 9.59
CA TYR A 199 -2.87 12.44 8.64
C TYR A 199 -2.77 13.69 7.77
N SER A 200 -3.20 13.57 6.52
CA SER A 200 -3.26 14.66 5.52
C SER A 200 -4.69 14.75 4.96
N PRO A 201 -5.61 15.42 5.70
CA PRO A 201 -7.03 15.46 5.36
C PRO A 201 -7.31 16.04 3.97
N GLU A 202 -6.53 17.05 3.58
CA GLU A 202 -6.63 17.72 2.29
C GLU A 202 -6.39 16.78 1.11
N VAL A 203 -5.50 15.79 1.29
CA VAL A 203 -5.19 14.78 0.26
C VAL A 203 -6.31 13.75 0.18
N LEU A 204 -6.82 13.26 1.32
CA LEU A 204 -7.98 12.37 1.31
C LEU A 204 -9.17 13.03 0.64
N ALA A 205 -9.53 14.27 1.03
CA ALA A 205 -10.65 14.99 0.45
C ALA A 205 -10.52 15.18 -1.05
N HIS A 206 -9.32 15.52 -1.54
CA HIS A 206 -9.04 15.69 -2.96
C HIS A 206 -9.30 14.40 -3.75
N PHE A 207 -8.70 13.29 -3.32
CA PHE A 207 -8.86 12.01 -4.03
C PHE A 207 -10.27 11.45 -3.90
N ALA A 208 -10.92 11.54 -2.75
CA ALA A 208 -12.29 11.09 -2.56
C ALA A 208 -13.29 11.85 -3.45
N LYS A 209 -13.13 13.17 -3.62
CA LYS A 209 -13.92 13.98 -4.57
C LYS A 209 -13.72 13.57 -6.03
N ASN A 210 -12.56 13.06 -6.38
CA ASN A 210 -12.15 12.72 -7.74
C ASN A 210 -12.16 11.19 -8.00
N GLY A 211 -12.97 10.42 -7.26
CA GLY A 211 -13.09 8.96 -7.44
C GLY A 211 -11.76 8.23 -7.30
N TYR A 212 -10.93 8.65 -6.34
CA TYR A 212 -9.58 8.11 -6.07
C TYR A 212 -8.64 8.15 -7.28
N GLY A 213 -8.86 9.12 -8.18
CA GLY A 213 -8.04 9.32 -9.37
C GLY A 213 -8.62 8.75 -10.66
N GLY A 214 -9.81 8.14 -10.61
CA GLY A 214 -10.59 7.77 -11.80
C GLY A 214 -9.85 6.84 -12.77
N PHE A 215 -9.16 5.81 -12.27
CA PHE A 215 -8.33 4.92 -13.08
C PHE A 215 -9.12 3.71 -13.59
N GLU A 216 -8.87 3.35 -14.87
CA GLU A 216 -9.45 2.18 -15.54
C GLU A 216 -8.37 1.54 -16.41
N TRP A 217 -7.61 0.58 -15.83
CA TRP A 217 -6.42 0.01 -16.46
C TRP A 217 -6.50 -1.48 -16.78
N VAL A 218 -7.62 -2.14 -16.51
CA VAL A 218 -7.75 -3.61 -16.69
C VAL A 218 -7.26 -4.03 -18.07
N ASP A 219 -7.76 -3.40 -19.14
CA ASP A 219 -7.36 -3.71 -20.52
C ASP A 219 -5.89 -3.39 -20.84
N HIS A 220 -5.22 -2.61 -20.00
CA HIS A 220 -3.83 -2.20 -20.18
C HIS A 220 -2.85 -3.06 -19.42
N LEU A 221 -3.27 -3.81 -18.42
CA LEU A 221 -2.40 -4.64 -17.55
C LEU A 221 -1.56 -5.64 -18.34
N ARG A 222 -2.06 -6.13 -19.47
CA ARG A 222 -1.33 -7.04 -20.39
C ARG A 222 -0.03 -6.46 -20.96
N TRP A 223 0.15 -5.15 -20.87
CA TRP A 223 1.38 -4.47 -21.31
C TRP A 223 2.47 -4.42 -20.24
N ILE A 224 2.14 -4.80 -19.01
CA ILE A 224 3.13 -4.90 -17.93
C ILE A 224 3.99 -6.14 -18.22
N SER A 225 5.29 -5.91 -18.43
CA SER A 225 6.27 -6.96 -18.73
C SER A 225 7.16 -7.32 -17.53
N LYS A 226 6.99 -6.64 -16.41
CA LYS A 226 7.80 -6.83 -15.22
C LYS A 226 7.22 -7.91 -14.31
N PRO A 227 8.07 -8.70 -13.65
CA PRO A 227 7.62 -9.69 -12.67
C PRO A 227 6.80 -9.03 -11.56
N MET A 228 5.67 -9.64 -11.21
CA MET A 228 4.71 -9.08 -10.26
C MET A 228 4.19 -10.15 -9.30
N LEU A 229 4.28 -9.87 -8.00
CA LEU A 229 3.58 -10.60 -6.96
C LEU A 229 2.31 -9.83 -6.61
N VAL A 230 1.16 -10.46 -6.74
CA VAL A 230 -0.13 -9.92 -6.28
C VAL A 230 -0.51 -10.63 -5.00
N VAL A 231 -0.76 -9.89 -3.93
CA VAL A 231 -1.11 -10.43 -2.61
C VAL A 231 -2.39 -9.79 -2.11
N THR A 232 -3.29 -10.58 -1.56
CA THR A 232 -4.53 -10.08 -0.95
C THR A 232 -4.98 -10.97 0.19
N GLY A 233 -5.76 -10.44 1.14
CA GLY A 233 -6.44 -11.26 2.13
C GLY A 233 -7.71 -11.90 1.58
N ARG A 234 -8.03 -13.11 2.05
CA ARG A 234 -9.24 -13.83 1.63
C ARG A 234 -10.52 -13.04 1.87
N TYR A 235 -10.53 -12.22 2.89
CA TYR A 235 -11.68 -11.46 3.37
C TYR A 235 -11.55 -9.95 3.12
N ASP A 236 -10.66 -9.55 2.19
CA ASP A 236 -10.51 -8.15 1.79
C ASP A 236 -11.83 -7.67 1.17
N ARG A 237 -12.43 -6.66 1.81
CA ARG A 237 -13.71 -6.08 1.41
C ARG A 237 -13.52 -4.79 0.62
N THR A 238 -12.32 -4.23 0.65
CA THR A 238 -11.96 -3.01 -0.10
C THR A 238 -11.42 -3.41 -1.48
N CYS A 239 -10.24 -4.03 -1.51
CA CYS A 239 -9.64 -4.56 -2.74
C CYS A 239 -9.86 -6.07 -2.78
N THR A 240 -11.07 -6.49 -3.15
CA THR A 240 -11.49 -7.89 -3.06
C THR A 240 -10.57 -8.85 -3.80
N VAL A 241 -10.63 -10.14 -3.45
CA VAL A 241 -9.88 -11.18 -4.17
C VAL A 241 -10.15 -11.13 -5.68
N ALA A 242 -11.35 -10.72 -6.09
CA ALA A 242 -11.70 -10.56 -7.51
C ALA A 242 -10.84 -9.51 -8.20
N ARG A 243 -10.52 -8.38 -7.53
CA ARG A 243 -9.63 -7.33 -8.09
C ARG A 243 -8.20 -7.84 -8.22
N SER A 244 -7.72 -8.58 -7.23
CA SER A 244 -6.40 -9.20 -7.29
C SER A 244 -6.30 -10.31 -8.35
N GLN A 245 -7.36 -11.10 -8.54
CA GLN A 245 -7.43 -12.12 -9.59
C GLN A 245 -7.41 -11.48 -10.97
N GLU A 246 -8.16 -10.39 -11.17
CA GLU A 246 -8.18 -9.63 -12.41
C GLU A 246 -6.79 -9.10 -12.79
N ILE A 247 -6.03 -8.56 -11.83
CA ILE A 247 -4.65 -8.16 -12.07
C ILE A 247 -3.78 -9.36 -12.46
N HIS A 248 -3.94 -10.49 -11.76
CA HIS A 248 -3.17 -11.70 -12.04
C HIS A 248 -3.47 -12.28 -13.43
N ASP A 249 -4.73 -12.31 -13.81
CA ASP A 249 -5.16 -12.89 -15.10
C ASP A 249 -4.62 -12.10 -16.30
N GLU A 250 -4.48 -10.78 -16.16
CA GLU A 250 -4.01 -9.90 -17.23
C GLU A 250 -2.48 -9.69 -17.24
N VAL A 251 -1.79 -9.79 -16.11
CA VAL A 251 -0.33 -9.58 -16.05
C VAL A 251 0.41 -10.89 -16.24
N ALA A 252 0.98 -11.07 -17.43
CA ALA A 252 1.75 -12.28 -17.75
C ALA A 252 2.95 -12.48 -16.81
N GLY A 253 3.08 -13.70 -16.25
CA GLY A 253 4.18 -14.05 -15.34
C GLY A 253 4.01 -13.51 -13.92
N SER A 254 2.86 -12.93 -13.58
CA SER A 254 2.52 -12.61 -12.21
C SER A 254 2.26 -13.88 -11.37
N ARG A 255 2.33 -13.73 -10.06
CA ARG A 255 1.90 -14.76 -9.09
C ARG A 255 0.86 -14.15 -8.16
N LEU A 256 -0.27 -14.83 -7.98
CA LEU A 256 -1.28 -14.47 -6.99
C LEU A 256 -1.10 -15.30 -5.71
N VAL A 257 -1.11 -14.63 -4.57
CA VAL A 257 -1.15 -15.24 -3.23
C VAL A 257 -2.34 -14.68 -2.46
N VAL A 258 -3.27 -15.56 -2.08
CA VAL A 258 -4.40 -15.20 -1.24
C VAL A 258 -4.12 -15.68 0.17
N ILE A 259 -4.06 -14.76 1.12
CA ILE A 259 -3.72 -15.04 2.52
C ILE A 259 -5.01 -15.32 3.29
N GLU A 260 -5.08 -16.52 3.86
CA GLU A 260 -6.23 -16.95 4.67
C GLU A 260 -6.25 -16.20 6.02
N LYS A 261 -7.45 -16.01 6.59
CA LYS A 261 -7.67 -15.31 7.87
C LYS A 261 -7.09 -13.90 7.90
N ALA A 262 -7.17 -13.22 6.78
CA ALA A 262 -6.80 -11.82 6.63
C ALA A 262 -7.79 -11.12 5.70
N ALA A 263 -8.04 -9.84 5.96
CA ALA A 263 -8.75 -8.92 5.09
C ALA A 263 -7.75 -7.97 4.41
N HIS A 264 -8.01 -6.67 4.45
CA HIS A 264 -7.19 -5.65 3.79
C HIS A 264 -5.79 -5.53 4.41
N MET A 265 -5.69 -5.63 5.73
CA MET A 265 -4.46 -5.38 6.49
C MET A 265 -3.62 -6.66 6.68
N THR A 266 -3.27 -7.33 5.57
CA THR A 266 -2.55 -8.62 5.57
C THR A 266 -1.24 -8.60 6.35
N HIS A 267 -0.51 -7.48 6.31
CA HIS A 267 0.78 -7.25 7.00
C HIS A 267 0.64 -7.19 8.53
N ILE A 268 -0.56 -6.95 9.03
CA ILE A 268 -0.87 -6.88 10.45
C ILE A 268 -1.55 -8.16 10.91
N GLU A 269 -2.51 -8.67 10.14
CA GLU A 269 -3.32 -9.83 10.51
C GLU A 269 -2.59 -11.16 10.35
N GLN A 270 -1.79 -11.30 9.28
CA GLN A 270 -1.03 -12.51 8.97
C GLN A 270 0.41 -12.18 8.54
N PRO A 271 1.19 -11.46 9.38
CA PRO A 271 2.51 -10.96 9.01
C PRO A 271 3.45 -12.05 8.51
N LYS A 272 3.47 -13.22 9.20
CA LYS A 272 4.33 -14.33 8.79
C LYS A 272 3.99 -14.83 7.39
N ALA A 273 2.72 -15.04 7.09
CA ALA A 273 2.29 -15.57 5.79
C ALA A 273 2.62 -14.59 4.65
N LEU A 274 2.42 -13.29 4.89
CA LEU A 274 2.79 -12.25 3.93
C LEU A 274 4.31 -12.21 3.69
N MET A 275 5.10 -12.17 4.76
CA MET A 275 6.56 -12.11 4.63
C MET A 275 7.15 -13.34 3.96
N ASP A 276 6.63 -14.53 4.27
CA ASP A 276 7.05 -15.78 3.63
C ASP A 276 6.73 -15.74 2.12
N ALA A 277 5.56 -15.21 1.73
CA ALA A 277 5.19 -15.06 0.32
C ALA A 277 6.11 -14.08 -0.41
N VAL A 278 6.39 -12.91 0.20
CA VAL A 278 7.30 -11.90 -0.36
C VAL A 278 8.72 -12.45 -0.48
N ARG A 279 9.28 -13.01 0.60
CA ARG A 279 10.63 -13.60 0.58
C ARG A 279 10.75 -14.68 -0.48
N LYS A 280 9.80 -15.63 -0.48
CA LYS A 280 9.80 -16.72 -1.48
C LYS A 280 9.77 -16.18 -2.90
N TRP A 281 8.94 -15.18 -3.18
CA TRP A 281 8.86 -14.54 -4.48
C TRP A 281 10.21 -13.97 -4.92
N PHE A 282 10.84 -13.14 -4.08
CA PHE A 282 12.11 -12.50 -4.41
C PHE A 282 13.28 -13.50 -4.50
N THR A 283 13.26 -14.57 -3.69
CA THR A 283 14.22 -15.67 -3.80
C THR A 283 14.07 -16.43 -5.11
N ASP A 284 12.82 -16.78 -5.48
CA ASP A 284 12.52 -17.48 -6.75
C ASP A 284 12.93 -16.63 -7.98
N GLN A 285 12.94 -15.30 -7.85
CA GLN A 285 13.39 -14.37 -8.87
C GLN A 285 14.92 -14.09 -8.83
N GLY A 286 15.64 -14.66 -7.87
CA GLY A 286 17.10 -14.49 -7.72
C GLY A 286 17.53 -13.08 -7.28
N VAL A 287 16.65 -12.33 -6.62
CA VAL A 287 16.92 -10.97 -6.16
C VAL A 287 17.57 -10.95 -4.78
N ILE A 288 17.13 -11.83 -3.90
CA ILE A 288 17.74 -12.08 -2.59
C ILE A 288 18.25 -13.52 -2.49
N GLY A 289 19.23 -13.77 -1.62
CA GLY A 289 19.79 -15.10 -1.40
C GLY A 289 18.77 -16.06 -0.77
N GLN A 290 19.03 -17.36 -0.91
CA GLN A 290 18.34 -18.38 -0.10
C GLN A 290 18.85 -18.26 1.33
N GLU A 291 17.96 -18.32 2.33
CA GLU A 291 18.39 -18.51 3.72
C GLU A 291 19.15 -19.84 3.81
N GLU A 292 20.37 -19.81 4.36
CA GLU A 292 20.98 -21.06 4.81
C GLU A 292 20.07 -21.62 5.92
N PRO A 293 19.70 -22.90 5.86
CA PRO A 293 18.90 -23.48 6.94
C PRO A 293 19.65 -23.29 8.25
N GLU A 294 18.98 -22.72 9.27
CA GLU A 294 19.54 -22.64 10.63
C GLU A 294 20.12 -24.02 10.97
N ALA A 295 21.44 -24.07 11.21
CA ALA A 295 22.07 -25.28 11.68
C ALA A 295 21.41 -25.65 13.02
N THR A 296 20.59 -26.67 13.00
CA THR A 296 20.01 -27.24 14.21
C THR A 296 21.16 -27.69 15.10
N ALA A 297 21.40 -26.90 16.17
CA ALA A 297 22.34 -27.21 17.23
C ALA A 297 21.73 -28.23 18.21
#